data_b440210c2be8f2f8ddd294e9031b51ca
#
_entry.id   b440210c2be8f2f8ddd294e9031b51ca
#
_cell.length_a   1.000
_cell.length_b   1.000
_cell.length_c   1.000
_cell.angle_alpha   90.00
_cell.angle_beta   90.00
_cell.angle_gamma   90.00
#
_symmetry.space_group_name_H-M   'P 1'
#
loop_
_entity.id
_entity.type
_entity.pdbx_description
1 polymer ?
#
loop_
_entity_poly.entity_id
_entity_poly.type
_entity_poly.pdbx_seq_one_letter_code
_entity_poly.pdbx_strand_id
1 'polypeptide(L)'
;AYHPDRIYHPMKRTNPKGEDPGWQRITWDEAMQTIGEKFQQIIDRYGGQSIFNMAGTSRQWVYGPYAFYKWLFDTPNAHVASEICKGPRRLMGWISSVDGAPWMALRDGPRVYVQWGTAPENSNYDDSCRNLVDKMNEADVHICIDPRLSGSGKEADYWLNLKPGTDGALALCWQHIIIEHDLVDWEFVKRWTDASLLVVEDMESIAQSTMSTPASAAIR
;
A
#
# COMPACT_ATOMS: atom_id res chain seq x y z
N ALA A 1 -5.14 -7.87 22.68
CA ALA A 1 -6.54 -8.02 23.03
C ALA A 1 -6.74 -8.19 24.54
N TYR A 2 -5.80 -8.79 25.25
CA TYR A 2 -5.91 -9.20 26.67
C TYR A 2 -5.07 -8.34 27.63
N HIS A 3 -4.68 -7.14 27.22
CA HIS A 3 -3.91 -6.24 28.08
C HIS A 3 -4.74 -5.82 29.31
N PRO A 4 -4.14 -5.71 30.52
CA PRO A 4 -4.86 -5.33 31.75
C PRO A 4 -5.59 -3.98 31.62
N ASP A 5 -4.99 -3.03 30.93
CA ASP A 5 -5.53 -1.68 30.74
C ASP A 5 -6.54 -1.59 29.60
N ARG A 6 -7.00 -2.72 29.06
CA ARG A 6 -8.00 -2.71 28.00
C ARG A 6 -9.32 -2.14 28.48
N ILE A 7 -9.89 -1.22 27.71
CA ILE A 7 -11.23 -0.66 27.96
C ILE A 7 -12.27 -1.68 27.53
N TYR A 8 -13.10 -2.12 28.48
CA TYR A 8 -14.15 -3.13 28.24
C TYR A 8 -15.56 -2.52 28.15
N HIS A 9 -15.70 -1.24 28.43
CA HIS A 9 -16.99 -0.56 28.50
C HIS A 9 -16.92 0.75 27.74
N PRO A 10 -18.04 1.24 27.19
CA PRO A 10 -18.06 2.55 26.59
C PRO A 10 -17.80 3.63 27.65
N MET A 11 -17.06 4.65 27.23
CA MET A 11 -16.65 5.77 28.08
C MET A 11 -17.13 7.06 27.44
N LYS A 12 -17.65 7.97 28.28
CA LYS A 12 -18.07 9.29 27.87
C LYS A 12 -17.16 10.36 28.46
N ARG A 13 -16.68 11.26 27.62
CA ARG A 13 -15.94 12.44 28.07
C ARG A 13 -16.89 13.41 28.73
N THR A 14 -16.53 13.93 29.90
CA THR A 14 -17.30 14.92 30.65
C THR A 14 -16.71 16.32 30.59
N ASN A 15 -15.41 16.45 30.41
CA ASN A 15 -14.72 17.72 30.38
C ASN A 15 -14.49 18.24 28.95
N PRO A 16 -14.31 19.54 28.74
CA PRO A 16 -14.00 20.14 27.44
C PRO A 16 -12.77 19.50 26.77
N LYS A 17 -12.70 19.62 25.45
CA LYS A 17 -11.49 19.23 24.69
C LYS A 17 -10.32 20.14 25.08
N GLY A 18 -9.14 19.56 25.27
CA GLY A 18 -7.94 20.26 25.70
C GLY A 18 -7.64 20.12 27.20
N GLU A 19 -8.59 19.64 27.98
CA GLU A 19 -8.45 19.34 29.40
C GLU A 19 -8.38 17.83 29.64
N ASP A 20 -8.12 17.42 30.90
CA ASP A 20 -8.30 16.02 31.30
C ASP A 20 -9.69 15.55 30.85
N PRO A 21 -9.81 14.43 30.16
CA PRO A 21 -11.09 14.00 29.60
C PRO A 21 -12.21 13.78 30.62
N GLY A 22 -11.90 13.46 31.86
CA GLY A 22 -12.89 13.11 32.88
C GLY A 22 -13.75 11.92 32.46
N TRP A 23 -13.11 10.85 31.96
CA TRP A 23 -13.83 9.70 31.41
C TRP A 23 -14.75 9.06 32.45
N GLN A 24 -16.04 8.96 32.09
CA GLN A 24 -17.06 8.22 32.86
C GLN A 24 -17.47 6.97 32.10
N ARG A 25 -17.56 5.85 32.79
CA ARG A 25 -18.16 4.64 32.27
C ARG A 25 -19.66 4.83 32.11
N ILE A 26 -20.19 4.46 30.96
CA ILE A 26 -21.62 4.46 30.62
C ILE A 26 -22.07 3.07 30.18
N THR A 27 -23.37 2.88 30.02
CA THR A 27 -23.92 1.66 29.43
C THR A 27 -23.83 1.69 27.91
N TRP A 28 -23.96 0.51 27.28
CA TRP A 28 -24.06 0.44 25.83
C TRP A 28 -25.33 1.11 25.31
N ASP A 29 -26.44 0.99 26.03
CA ASP A 29 -27.71 1.63 25.65
C ASP A 29 -27.57 3.17 25.65
N GLU A 30 -26.97 3.74 26.70
CA GLU A 30 -26.69 5.18 26.75
C GLU A 30 -25.73 5.61 25.62
N ALA A 31 -24.71 4.82 25.33
CA ALA A 31 -23.77 5.12 24.25
C ALA A 31 -24.47 5.14 22.90
N MET A 32 -25.26 4.11 22.58
CA MET A 32 -25.94 3.99 21.29
C MET A 32 -27.02 5.05 21.13
N GLN A 33 -27.78 5.34 22.18
CA GLN A 33 -28.76 6.42 22.16
C GLN A 33 -28.09 7.78 21.91
N THR A 34 -27.04 8.10 22.68
CA THR A 34 -26.31 9.38 22.52
C THR A 34 -25.76 9.55 21.12
N ILE A 35 -25.16 8.47 20.53
CA ILE A 35 -24.60 8.49 19.18
C ILE A 35 -25.70 8.70 18.15
N GLY A 36 -26.81 7.95 18.24
CA GLY A 36 -27.94 8.05 17.32
C GLY A 36 -28.55 9.44 17.31
N GLU A 37 -28.85 9.99 18.51
CA GLU A 37 -29.36 11.35 18.65
C GLU A 37 -28.43 12.41 18.06
N LYS A 38 -27.12 12.27 18.26
CA LYS A 38 -26.13 13.21 17.70
C LYS A 38 -26.03 13.12 16.18
N PHE A 39 -26.02 11.92 15.62
CA PHE A 39 -26.05 11.76 14.17
C PHE A 39 -27.33 12.37 13.57
N GLN A 40 -28.51 12.10 14.17
CA GLN A 40 -29.75 12.66 13.69
C GLN A 40 -29.74 14.21 13.73
N GLN A 41 -29.31 14.81 14.85
CA GLN A 41 -29.18 16.27 14.97
C GLN A 41 -28.25 16.88 13.90
N ILE A 42 -27.13 16.20 13.58
CA ILE A 42 -26.19 16.66 12.58
C ILE A 42 -26.81 16.56 11.18
N ILE A 43 -27.45 15.44 10.87
CA ILE A 43 -28.10 15.21 9.58
C ILE A 43 -29.23 16.22 9.35
N ASP A 44 -30.08 16.42 10.34
CA ASP A 44 -31.19 17.35 10.26
C ASP A 44 -30.73 18.81 10.03
N ARG A 45 -29.58 19.17 10.59
CA ARG A 45 -29.04 20.52 10.50
C ARG A 45 -28.16 20.77 9.29
N TYR A 46 -27.39 19.79 8.88
CA TYR A 46 -26.29 19.98 7.90
C TYR A 46 -26.33 18.99 6.73
N GLY A 47 -27.23 18.00 6.76
CA GLY A 47 -27.29 16.92 5.78
C GLY A 47 -26.27 15.80 6.04
N GLY A 48 -26.49 14.65 5.41
CA GLY A 48 -25.64 13.45 5.57
C GLY A 48 -24.20 13.68 5.19
N GLN A 49 -23.94 14.54 4.21
CA GLN A 49 -22.58 14.87 3.75
C GLN A 49 -21.67 15.50 4.83
N SER A 50 -22.26 15.95 5.95
CA SER A 50 -21.48 16.44 7.10
C SER A 50 -20.86 15.33 7.94
N ILE A 51 -21.26 14.09 7.70
CA ILE A 51 -20.70 12.91 8.37
C ILE A 51 -19.55 12.36 7.53
N PHE A 52 -18.38 12.31 8.13
CA PHE A 52 -17.17 11.76 7.52
C PHE A 52 -16.79 10.45 8.20
N ASN A 53 -16.64 9.40 7.42
CA ASN A 53 -16.07 8.13 7.86
C ASN A 53 -14.66 7.96 7.31
N MET A 54 -13.70 7.76 8.19
CA MET A 54 -12.32 7.42 7.83
C MET A 54 -11.97 6.09 8.47
N ALA A 55 -11.75 5.09 7.64
CA ALA A 55 -11.30 3.78 8.07
C ALA A 55 -9.82 3.56 7.73
N GLY A 56 -9.15 2.76 8.54
CA GLY A 56 -7.81 2.28 8.24
C GLY A 56 -7.82 1.24 7.12
N THR A 57 -6.65 0.79 6.71
CA THR A 57 -6.51 -0.36 5.81
C THR A 57 -6.98 -1.61 6.53
N SER A 58 -8.23 -1.98 6.37
CA SER A 58 -8.76 -3.24 6.84
C SER A 58 -8.45 -4.33 5.82
N ARG A 59 -7.91 -5.43 6.27
CA ARG A 59 -7.66 -6.61 5.44
C ARG A 59 -8.82 -7.59 5.44
N GLN A 60 -9.72 -7.37 6.39
CA GLN A 60 -10.95 -8.15 6.53
C GLN A 60 -12.12 -7.18 6.50
N TRP A 61 -13.09 -7.30 5.67
CA TRP A 61 -14.34 -6.52 5.71
C TRP A 61 -14.22 -4.99 5.55
N VAL A 62 -13.49 -4.52 4.59
CA VAL A 62 -13.42 -3.07 4.27
C VAL A 62 -14.76 -2.54 3.76
N TYR A 63 -15.51 -3.36 3.06
CA TYR A 63 -16.74 -2.92 2.37
C TYR A 63 -17.93 -2.71 3.29
N GLY A 64 -18.03 -3.45 4.40
CA GLY A 64 -19.14 -3.32 5.33
C GLY A 64 -19.26 -1.93 5.94
N PRO A 65 -18.26 -1.42 6.67
CA PRO A 65 -18.31 -0.07 7.22
C PRO A 65 -18.47 1.02 6.17
N TYR A 66 -17.74 0.93 5.04
CA TYR A 66 -17.85 1.89 3.95
C TYR A 66 -19.28 1.97 3.39
N ALA A 67 -19.86 0.83 3.03
CA ALA A 67 -21.20 0.74 2.50
C ALA A 67 -22.24 1.18 3.55
N PHE A 68 -22.05 0.79 4.82
CA PHE A 68 -22.91 1.18 5.93
C PHE A 68 -23.03 2.70 6.05
N TYR A 69 -21.90 3.41 6.12
CA TYR A 69 -21.93 4.87 6.22
C TYR A 69 -22.51 5.52 4.98
N LYS A 70 -22.15 5.06 3.78
CA LYS A 70 -22.65 5.60 2.54
C LYS A 70 -24.16 5.45 2.41
N TRP A 71 -24.69 4.29 2.74
CA TRP A 71 -26.12 4.01 2.56
C TRP A 71 -26.97 4.51 3.73
N LEU A 72 -26.45 4.45 4.96
CA LEU A 72 -27.20 4.87 6.12
C LEU A 72 -27.33 6.39 6.23
N PHE A 73 -26.25 7.10 5.90
CA PHE A 73 -26.18 8.54 6.07
C PHE A 73 -26.26 9.33 4.75
N ASP A 74 -26.36 8.65 3.62
CA ASP A 74 -26.29 9.27 2.29
C ASP A 74 -25.08 10.22 2.14
N THR A 75 -23.92 9.78 2.64
CA THR A 75 -22.71 10.58 2.62
C THR A 75 -21.73 10.11 1.54
N PRO A 76 -21.19 11.02 0.71
CA PRO A 76 -20.07 10.70 -0.16
C PRO A 76 -18.74 10.58 0.60
N ASN A 77 -18.70 11.01 1.84
CA ASN A 77 -17.49 11.18 2.64
C ASN A 77 -17.14 9.91 3.44
N ALA A 78 -17.06 8.78 2.77
CA ALA A 78 -16.65 7.51 3.37
C ALA A 78 -15.36 7.03 2.66
N HIS A 79 -14.24 7.18 3.33
CA HIS A 79 -12.91 6.95 2.77
C HIS A 79 -12.12 5.89 3.53
N VAL A 80 -11.27 5.21 2.81
CA VAL A 80 -10.35 4.20 3.36
C VAL A 80 -8.92 4.47 2.88
N ALA A 81 -7.94 4.06 3.66
CA ALA A 81 -6.52 4.22 3.27
C ALA A 81 -6.17 3.57 1.92
N SER A 82 -7.00 2.64 1.45
CA SER A 82 -6.81 1.98 0.15
C SER A 82 -6.83 2.94 -1.04
N GLU A 83 -7.42 4.12 -0.93
CA GLU A 83 -7.48 5.11 -2.02
C GLU A 83 -6.09 5.59 -2.43
N ILE A 84 -5.17 5.70 -1.47
CA ILE A 84 -3.78 6.11 -1.73
C ILE A 84 -2.77 4.96 -1.57
N CYS A 85 -3.17 3.83 -1.02
CA CYS A 85 -2.31 2.67 -0.75
C CYS A 85 -2.52 1.57 -1.80
N LYS A 86 -3.58 0.79 -1.64
CA LYS A 86 -3.87 -0.36 -2.50
C LYS A 86 -4.58 0.01 -3.79
N GLY A 87 -5.33 1.11 -3.83
CA GLY A 87 -6.09 1.55 -4.99
C GLY A 87 -5.21 1.76 -6.22
N PRO A 88 -4.21 2.66 -6.15
CA PRO A 88 -3.27 2.87 -7.25
C PRO A 88 -2.56 1.58 -7.69
N ARG A 89 -2.09 0.79 -6.73
CA ARG A 89 -1.43 -0.48 -7.01
C ARG A 89 -2.34 -1.49 -7.71
N ARG A 90 -3.59 -1.65 -7.27
CA ARG A 90 -4.56 -2.54 -7.91
C ARG A 90 -4.93 -2.06 -9.29
N LEU A 91 -5.13 -0.75 -9.45
CA LEU A 91 -5.43 -0.16 -10.75
C LEU A 91 -4.30 -0.42 -11.74
N MET A 92 -3.06 -0.15 -11.34
CA MET A 92 -1.88 -0.43 -12.18
C MET A 92 -1.72 -1.93 -12.45
N GLY A 93 -2.00 -2.78 -11.47
CA GLY A 93 -2.03 -4.22 -11.67
C GLY A 93 -3.06 -4.66 -12.71
N TRP A 94 -4.26 -4.09 -12.69
CA TRP A 94 -5.29 -4.39 -13.71
C TRP A 94 -4.95 -3.86 -15.09
N ILE A 95 -4.27 -2.73 -15.18
CA ILE A 95 -3.85 -2.16 -16.46
C ILE A 95 -2.69 -2.95 -17.06
N SER A 96 -1.75 -3.39 -16.25
CA SER A 96 -0.51 -4.03 -16.67
C SER A 96 -0.55 -5.57 -16.65
N SER A 97 -1.50 -6.17 -15.93
CA SER A 97 -1.65 -7.62 -15.79
C SER A 97 -3.12 -8.03 -15.64
N VAL A 98 -3.42 -9.29 -15.90
CA VAL A 98 -4.79 -9.83 -15.86
C VAL A 98 -5.35 -9.89 -14.43
N ASP A 99 -4.47 -9.96 -13.41
CA ASP A 99 -4.86 -10.00 -12.02
C ASP A 99 -4.42 -8.72 -11.31
N GLY A 100 -5.37 -7.94 -10.83
CA GLY A 100 -5.12 -6.68 -10.13
C GLY A 100 -4.37 -6.81 -8.79
N ALA A 101 -3.90 -8.00 -8.42
CA ALA A 101 -3.18 -8.24 -7.18
C ALA A 101 -1.98 -9.19 -7.35
N PRO A 102 -1.02 -8.87 -8.23
CA PRO A 102 0.12 -9.76 -8.52
C PRO A 102 1.01 -10.05 -7.30
N TRP A 103 0.92 -9.27 -6.25
CA TRP A 103 1.67 -9.45 -5.01
C TRP A 103 1.30 -10.71 -4.21
N MET A 104 0.21 -11.36 -4.58
CA MET A 104 -0.23 -12.64 -4.00
C MET A 104 0.24 -13.87 -4.81
N ALA A 105 0.84 -13.66 -5.96
CA ALA A 105 1.06 -14.70 -6.97
C ALA A 105 2.36 -15.48 -6.80
N LEU A 106 2.83 -15.69 -5.59
CA LEU A 106 3.93 -16.61 -5.32
C LEU A 106 3.42 -18.05 -5.23
N ARG A 107 2.88 -18.59 -6.34
CA ARG A 107 2.44 -19.98 -6.39
C ARG A 107 3.63 -20.94 -6.35
N ASP A 108 4.64 -20.63 -7.12
CA ASP A 108 5.88 -21.39 -7.19
C ASP A 108 6.96 -20.62 -6.45
N GLY A 109 7.81 -21.31 -5.69
CA GLY A 109 8.91 -20.67 -4.98
C GLY A 109 9.83 -19.95 -5.95
N PRO A 110 10.19 -18.69 -5.70
CA PRO A 110 11.14 -17.98 -6.55
C PRO A 110 12.54 -18.56 -6.35
N ARG A 111 13.36 -18.59 -7.41
CA ARG A 111 14.76 -18.92 -7.24
C ARG A 111 15.52 -17.85 -6.47
N VAL A 112 15.17 -16.58 -6.70
CA VAL A 112 15.71 -15.45 -5.95
C VAL A 112 14.54 -14.67 -5.35
N TYR A 113 14.55 -14.54 -4.04
CA TYR A 113 13.56 -13.75 -3.30
C TYR A 113 14.21 -12.46 -2.81
N VAL A 114 13.70 -11.32 -3.26
CA VAL A 114 14.16 -10.00 -2.81
C VAL A 114 13.09 -9.37 -1.93
N GLN A 115 13.41 -9.21 -0.66
CA GLN A 115 12.60 -8.53 0.32
C GLN A 115 13.13 -7.11 0.52
N TRP A 116 12.32 -6.10 0.19
CA TRP A 116 12.76 -4.71 0.23
C TRP A 116 11.82 -3.85 1.08
N GLY A 117 12.33 -3.34 2.19
CA GLY A 117 11.63 -2.44 3.09
C GLY A 117 10.35 -3.03 3.71
N THR A 118 10.31 -4.34 3.88
CA THR A 118 9.14 -5.03 4.44
C THR A 118 9.58 -6.15 5.37
N ALA A 119 8.75 -6.47 6.35
CA ALA A 119 8.93 -7.59 7.26
C ALA A 119 7.57 -8.29 7.43
N PRO A 120 7.16 -9.13 6.46
CA PRO A 120 5.84 -9.74 6.44
C PRO A 120 5.54 -10.56 7.70
N GLU A 121 6.55 -11.19 8.25
CA GLU A 121 6.45 -11.96 9.49
C GLU A 121 6.06 -11.12 10.72
N ASN A 122 6.33 -9.82 10.69
CA ASN A 122 6.05 -8.89 11.79
C ASN A 122 4.92 -7.91 11.51
N SER A 123 4.82 -7.43 10.28
CA SER A 123 3.96 -6.30 9.93
C SER A 123 2.69 -6.68 9.18
N ASN A 124 2.61 -7.88 8.72
CA ASN A 124 1.45 -8.41 8.02
C ASN A 124 0.73 -9.46 8.89
N TYR A 125 -0.56 -9.38 9.04
CA TYR A 125 -1.34 -10.21 9.95
C TYR A 125 -2.39 -11.08 9.23
N ASP A 126 -2.39 -11.10 7.92
CA ASP A 126 -3.26 -11.96 7.12
C ASP A 126 -2.57 -13.28 6.76
N ASP A 127 -3.32 -14.22 6.27
CA ASP A 127 -2.86 -15.57 5.90
C ASP A 127 -1.82 -15.57 4.77
N SER A 128 -1.78 -14.51 3.97
CA SER A 128 -0.76 -14.37 2.93
C SER A 128 0.67 -14.20 3.47
N CYS A 129 0.80 -13.77 4.72
CA CYS A 129 2.12 -13.65 5.37
C CYS A 129 2.81 -14.97 5.50
N ARG A 130 2.09 -15.99 5.92
CA ARG A 130 2.63 -17.32 6.06
C ARG A 130 3.12 -17.85 4.72
N ASN A 131 2.30 -17.69 3.68
CA ASN A 131 2.70 -18.09 2.34
C ASN A 131 3.96 -17.36 1.85
N LEU A 132 4.07 -16.06 2.15
CA LEU A 132 5.29 -15.29 1.81
C LEU A 132 6.52 -15.82 2.55
N VAL A 133 6.40 -16.13 3.84
CA VAL A 133 7.50 -16.69 4.64
C VAL A 133 7.88 -18.10 4.14
N ASP A 134 6.88 -18.93 3.82
CA ASP A 134 7.13 -20.26 3.27
C ASP A 134 7.88 -20.16 1.93
N LYS A 135 7.49 -19.26 1.05
CA LYS A 135 8.16 -19.03 -0.25
C LYS A 135 9.53 -18.38 -0.14
N MET A 136 9.74 -17.56 0.87
CA MET A 136 11.05 -17.02 1.22
C MET A 136 12.03 -18.14 1.61
N ASN A 137 11.54 -19.11 2.39
CA ASN A 137 12.34 -20.27 2.82
C ASN A 137 12.59 -21.30 1.70
N GLU A 138 11.75 -21.30 0.66
CA GLU A 138 11.92 -22.17 -0.52
C GLU A 138 12.87 -21.57 -1.56
N ALA A 139 13.22 -20.29 -1.47
CA ALA A 139 14.11 -19.63 -2.43
C ALA A 139 15.53 -20.15 -2.37
N ASP A 140 16.21 -20.27 -3.52
CA ASP A 140 17.64 -20.62 -3.60
C ASP A 140 18.50 -19.50 -2.99
N VAL A 141 18.06 -18.24 -3.13
CA VAL A 141 18.75 -17.06 -2.59
C VAL A 141 17.71 -16.08 -2.04
N HIS A 142 17.89 -15.66 -0.80
CA HIS A 142 17.11 -14.63 -0.14
C HIS A 142 17.94 -13.37 0.11
N ILE A 143 17.52 -12.25 -0.46
CA ILE A 143 18.14 -10.94 -0.27
C ILE A 143 17.16 -10.06 0.54
N CYS A 144 17.59 -9.60 1.71
CA CYS A 144 16.82 -8.67 2.54
C CYS A 144 17.46 -7.29 2.51
N ILE A 145 16.68 -6.30 2.06
CA ILE A 145 17.08 -4.89 1.99
C ILE A 145 16.25 -4.13 3.02
N ASP A 146 16.86 -3.84 4.16
CA ASP A 146 16.19 -3.15 5.27
C ASP A 146 17.23 -2.48 6.16
N PRO A 147 17.03 -1.25 6.61
CA PRO A 147 17.93 -0.59 7.55
C PRO A 147 17.99 -1.29 8.91
N ARG A 148 16.97 -2.07 9.23
CA ARG A 148 16.88 -2.84 10.47
C ARG A 148 17.05 -4.33 10.19
N LEU A 149 17.89 -4.98 10.98
CA LEU A 149 17.99 -6.43 10.96
C LEU A 149 16.72 -7.06 11.57
N SER A 150 15.74 -7.31 10.72
CA SER A 150 14.47 -7.97 11.09
C SER A 150 14.64 -9.47 11.29
N GLY A 151 13.55 -10.15 11.65
CA GLY A 151 13.53 -11.61 11.73
C GLY A 151 13.95 -12.25 10.40
N SER A 152 13.27 -11.88 9.32
CA SER A 152 13.60 -12.35 7.96
C SER A 152 14.98 -11.90 7.49
N GLY A 153 15.46 -10.73 7.89
CA GLY A 153 16.81 -10.29 7.60
C GLY A 153 17.92 -11.16 8.22
N LYS A 154 17.61 -11.81 9.35
CA LYS A 154 18.55 -12.75 10.00
C LYS A 154 18.66 -14.09 9.27
N GLU A 155 17.60 -14.47 8.58
CA GLU A 155 17.52 -15.71 7.81
C GLU A 155 17.93 -15.52 6.35
N ALA A 156 18.18 -14.27 5.92
CA ALA A 156 18.57 -13.95 4.55
C ALA A 156 20.02 -14.33 4.27
N ASP A 157 20.32 -14.80 3.04
CA ASP A 157 21.68 -15.02 2.57
C ASP A 157 22.46 -13.72 2.45
N TYR A 158 21.75 -12.63 2.09
CA TYR A 158 22.33 -11.29 2.00
C TYR A 158 21.42 -10.28 2.69
N TRP A 159 21.95 -9.61 3.70
CA TRP A 159 21.32 -8.45 4.29
C TRP A 159 22.01 -7.16 3.86
N LEU A 160 21.29 -6.32 3.11
CA LEU A 160 21.76 -5.01 2.69
C LEU A 160 21.21 -3.96 3.63
N ASN A 161 22.04 -3.51 4.56
CA ASN A 161 21.71 -2.44 5.51
C ASN A 161 21.74 -1.09 4.80
N LEU A 162 20.62 -0.70 4.21
CA LEU A 162 20.49 0.52 3.46
C LEU A 162 20.21 1.72 4.37
N LYS A 163 20.90 2.82 4.15
CA LYS A 163 20.56 4.08 4.82
C LYS A 163 19.17 4.54 4.33
N PRO A 164 18.21 4.84 5.24
CA PRO A 164 16.90 5.35 4.83
C PRO A 164 17.01 6.52 3.84
N GLY A 165 16.20 6.48 2.78
CA GLY A 165 16.22 7.48 1.72
C GLY A 165 17.23 7.23 0.60
N THR A 166 17.99 6.12 0.62
CA THR A 166 18.95 5.79 -0.45
C THR A 166 18.51 4.60 -1.32
N ASP A 167 17.26 4.19 -1.22
CA ASP A 167 16.67 3.10 -2.02
C ASP A 167 16.83 3.32 -3.52
N GLY A 168 16.59 4.55 -3.97
CA GLY A 168 16.76 4.93 -5.38
C GLY A 168 18.19 4.75 -5.87
N ALA A 169 19.20 5.02 -5.05
CA ALA A 169 20.60 4.83 -5.41
C ALA A 169 20.93 3.34 -5.59
N LEU A 170 20.41 2.45 -4.73
CA LEU A 170 20.59 1.01 -4.88
C LEU A 170 19.86 0.49 -6.14
N ALA A 171 18.64 0.96 -6.38
CA ALA A 171 17.88 0.57 -7.57
C ALA A 171 18.61 0.98 -8.86
N LEU A 172 19.13 2.20 -8.91
CA LEU A 172 19.94 2.67 -10.05
C LEU A 172 21.24 1.88 -10.20
N CYS A 173 21.88 1.50 -9.09
CA CYS A 173 23.05 0.65 -9.13
C CYS A 173 22.74 -0.72 -9.75
N TRP A 174 21.62 -1.35 -9.39
CA TRP A 174 21.20 -2.60 -10.00
C TRP A 174 20.90 -2.45 -11.49
N GLN A 175 20.19 -1.38 -11.88
CA GLN A 175 19.96 -1.08 -13.30
C GLN A 175 21.26 -0.89 -14.07
N HIS A 176 22.21 -0.15 -13.51
CA HIS A 176 23.52 0.03 -14.11
C HIS A 176 24.23 -1.31 -14.34
N ILE A 177 24.28 -2.18 -13.33
CA ILE A 177 24.89 -3.50 -13.45
C ILE A 177 24.21 -4.36 -14.53
N ILE A 178 22.87 -4.35 -14.56
CA ILE A 178 22.09 -5.10 -15.56
C ILE A 178 22.43 -4.64 -16.98
N ILE A 179 22.55 -3.34 -17.19
CA ILE A 179 22.88 -2.77 -18.51
C ILE A 179 24.34 -3.01 -18.86
N GLU A 180 25.27 -2.75 -17.94
CA GLU A 180 26.71 -2.86 -18.16
C GLU A 180 27.14 -4.28 -18.51
N HIS A 181 26.47 -5.27 -17.91
CA HIS A 181 26.78 -6.69 -18.15
C HIS A 181 25.87 -7.35 -19.18
N ASP A 182 25.10 -6.57 -19.94
CA ASP A 182 24.15 -7.05 -20.99
C ASP A 182 23.20 -8.16 -20.49
N LEU A 183 22.68 -7.96 -19.26
CA LEU A 183 21.73 -8.88 -18.62
C LEU A 183 20.27 -8.50 -18.90
N VAL A 184 20.05 -7.54 -19.78
CA VAL A 184 18.71 -7.03 -20.15
C VAL A 184 17.99 -8.03 -21.04
N ASP A 185 16.77 -8.38 -20.69
CA ASP A 185 15.85 -9.05 -21.61
C ASP A 185 15.30 -8.05 -22.64
N TRP A 186 16.05 -7.85 -23.71
CA TRP A 186 15.70 -6.89 -24.76
C TRP A 186 14.41 -7.22 -25.49
N GLU A 187 14.01 -8.49 -25.60
CA GLU A 187 12.75 -8.89 -26.19
C GLU A 187 11.57 -8.41 -25.32
N PHE A 188 11.67 -8.62 -24.01
CA PHE A 188 10.67 -8.13 -23.07
C PHE A 188 10.63 -6.60 -23.05
N VAL A 189 11.79 -5.94 -22.93
CA VAL A 189 11.89 -4.48 -22.85
C VAL A 189 11.26 -3.81 -24.06
N LYS A 190 11.58 -4.26 -25.29
CA LYS A 190 11.04 -3.71 -26.53
C LYS A 190 9.53 -3.91 -26.67
N ARG A 191 9.02 -5.00 -26.16
CA ARG A 191 7.62 -5.38 -26.35
C ARG A 191 6.69 -4.80 -25.29
N TRP A 192 7.14 -4.68 -24.05
CA TRP A 192 6.29 -4.47 -22.90
C TRP A 192 6.59 -3.22 -22.08
N THR A 193 7.65 -2.48 -22.41
CA THR A 193 8.04 -1.29 -21.68
C THR A 193 8.26 -0.11 -22.62
N ASP A 194 8.34 1.08 -22.07
CA ASP A 194 8.69 2.32 -22.75
C ASP A 194 10.20 2.63 -22.71
N ALA A 195 11.00 1.77 -22.11
CA ALA A 195 12.45 1.97 -21.95
C ALA A 195 13.22 1.97 -23.28
N SER A 196 12.59 1.54 -24.37
CA SER A 196 13.12 1.63 -25.74
C SER A 196 12.84 2.97 -26.42
N LEU A 197 12.08 3.86 -25.76
CA LEU A 197 11.74 5.18 -26.33
C LEU A 197 12.88 6.17 -26.07
N LEU A 198 13.13 7.01 -27.05
CA LEU A 198 14.08 8.12 -26.89
C LEU A 198 13.47 9.16 -25.93
N VAL A 199 14.23 9.54 -24.91
CA VAL A 199 13.91 10.68 -24.05
C VAL A 199 14.61 11.91 -24.60
N VAL A 200 13.87 12.97 -24.82
CA VAL A 200 14.38 14.26 -25.29
C VAL A 200 14.24 15.25 -24.14
N GLU A 201 15.32 15.91 -23.76
CA GLU A 201 15.37 16.81 -22.62
C GLU A 201 14.60 18.12 -22.84
N ASP A 202 14.32 18.48 -24.10
CA ASP A 202 13.71 19.77 -24.47
C ASP A 202 12.42 19.54 -25.31
N MET A 203 11.30 20.12 -24.83
CA MET A 203 10.01 20.05 -25.53
C MET A 203 10.01 20.67 -26.92
N GLU A 204 10.87 21.68 -27.19
CA GLU A 204 11.00 22.28 -28.53
C GLU A 204 11.66 21.28 -29.51
N SER A 205 12.54 20.42 -29.02
CA SER A 205 13.20 19.42 -29.87
C SER A 205 12.31 18.21 -30.15
N ILE A 206 11.30 17.93 -29.32
CA ILE A 206 10.29 16.88 -29.57
C ILE A 206 9.49 17.23 -30.84
N ALA A 207 9.06 18.47 -30.98
CA ALA A 207 8.29 18.91 -32.17
C ALA A 207 9.14 18.83 -33.46
N GLN A 208 10.44 19.02 -33.38
CA GLN A 208 11.35 18.92 -34.54
C GLN A 208 11.69 17.43 -34.84
N SER A 209 11.86 16.58 -33.82
CA SER A 209 12.19 15.16 -34.00
C SER A 209 11.02 14.36 -34.57
N THR A 210 9.77 14.66 -34.16
CA THR A 210 8.57 14.02 -34.70
C THR A 210 8.29 14.36 -36.16
N MET A 211 8.82 15.49 -36.66
CA MET A 211 8.67 15.87 -38.06
C MET A 211 9.77 15.32 -38.98
N SER A 212 10.88 14.82 -38.45
CA SER A 212 12.06 14.43 -39.22
C SER A 212 12.45 12.95 -39.18
N THR A 213 11.82 12.12 -38.39
CA THR A 213 12.24 10.71 -38.21
C THR A 213 11.16 9.74 -38.67
N PRO A 214 11.38 8.92 -39.70
CA PRO A 214 10.49 7.80 -40.01
C PRO A 214 10.52 6.78 -38.86
N ALA A 215 9.36 6.23 -38.50
CA ALA A 215 9.16 5.32 -37.36
C ALA A 215 10.01 4.03 -37.37
N SER A 216 10.88 3.83 -38.33
CA SER A 216 11.76 2.66 -38.48
C SER A 216 13.22 2.86 -38.07
N ALA A 217 13.62 4.07 -37.63
CA ALA A 217 15.02 4.40 -37.37
C ALA A 217 15.42 4.38 -35.87
N ALA A 218 14.56 4.03 -34.99
CA ALA A 218 14.72 4.29 -33.55
C ALA A 218 15.24 3.09 -32.71
N ILE A 219 15.81 2.07 -33.32
CA ILE A 219 16.40 0.96 -32.52
C ILE A 219 17.71 0.51 -33.16
N ARG A 220 18.80 0.99 -32.62
CA ARG A 220 20.11 0.31 -32.60
C ARG A 220 20.60 0.34 -31.18
#